data_4d31ba685994ef28450563f86604812d
#
_entry.id   4d31ba685994ef28450563f86604812d
#
_cell.length_a   1.000
_cell.length_b   1.000
_cell.length_c   1.000
_cell.angle_alpha   90.00
_cell.angle_beta   90.00
_cell.angle_gamma   90.00
#
_symmetry.space_group_name_H-M   'P 1'
#
loop_
_entity.id
_entity.type
_entity.pdbx_description
1 polymer ?
#
loop_
_entity_poly.entity_id
_entity_poly.type
_entity_poly.pdbx_seq_one_letter_code
_entity_poly.pdbx_strand_id
1 'polypeptide(L)'
;MFRASVALGARRLSNGFPFACPRAAGARARRRYRPSGATCRLDVECRPSSYDEELREKTAHARAHFDGVATLPSRTETFESAREEFRMRAEFKVWHDGDRSYFAMCDSDRPKDPVEVVDFPMASARVRELMPELLREVTATETLRRKLFQANFLTTTTGDAVVSLLYHRQLDEDWEREAEAMRARLGIDVIGRARKQKLVLAKDFVTEKVLIDGKEFSYKQLEGSFTQPNAGIAAQMLAWARSAAVSDSPDVVAAATPRDANRDFLELYCGNGHFTIALAPLFRKCLATEISKSSVAAAHVNMAANGIDNVVTARLSAEELCDALDGGREYTRLKDIDLTTYDLSTVLVDPPRAGMGDEVSEFCARFDRIIYISCNPETLARDCKILGETHEIKRFAVFDQFPYTPHLESGALLVKRA
;
A
#
# COMPACT_ATOMS: atom_id res chain seq x y z
N MET A 1 17.64 46.28 -13.97
CA MET A 1 16.23 46.56 -13.72
C MET A 1 15.42 45.28 -14.01
N PHE A 2 14.54 44.96 -13.07
CA PHE A 2 13.58 43.85 -13.03
C PHE A 2 14.12 42.43 -12.78
N ARG A 3 14.16 42.10 -11.47
CA ARG A 3 14.13 40.76 -10.91
C ARG A 3 12.66 40.26 -10.97
N ALA A 4 12.43 39.09 -11.55
CA ALA A 4 11.21 38.34 -11.34
C ALA A 4 11.54 37.11 -10.49
N SER A 5 11.06 37.14 -9.24
CA SER A 5 11.17 36.05 -8.28
C SER A 5 10.02 35.08 -8.56
N VAL A 6 10.34 33.87 -9.02
CA VAL A 6 9.35 32.79 -9.14
C VAL A 6 9.43 31.97 -7.87
N ALA A 7 8.43 32.12 -7.01
CA ALA A 7 8.23 31.27 -5.84
C ALA A 7 7.69 29.90 -6.28
N LEU A 8 8.53 28.89 -6.27
CA LEU A 8 8.10 27.49 -6.37
C LEU A 8 7.42 27.09 -5.05
N GLY A 9 6.10 27.05 -5.08
CA GLY A 9 5.31 26.47 -4.02
C GLY A 9 5.48 24.95 -3.99
N ALA A 10 6.24 24.46 -3.02
CA ALA A 10 6.29 23.04 -2.72
C ALA A 10 4.92 22.56 -2.25
N ARG A 11 4.12 22.00 -3.14
CA ARG A 11 2.95 21.22 -2.78
C ARG A 11 3.42 19.92 -2.15
N ARG A 12 3.30 19.82 -0.83
CA ARG A 12 3.39 18.55 -0.11
C ARG A 12 2.22 17.68 -0.56
N LEU A 13 2.48 16.69 -1.36
CA LEU A 13 1.56 15.60 -1.61
C LEU A 13 1.43 14.79 -0.31
N SER A 14 0.33 15.00 0.42
CA SER A 14 -0.07 14.10 1.48
C SER A 14 -0.64 12.85 0.81
N ASN A 15 0.12 11.78 0.76
CA ASN A 15 -0.36 10.45 0.38
C ASN A 15 -1.32 9.94 1.46
N GLY A 16 -2.55 10.40 1.45
CA GLY A 16 -3.66 9.86 2.20
C GLY A 16 -4.65 9.27 1.22
N PHE A 17 -4.96 8.00 1.38
CA PHE A 17 -6.07 7.36 0.68
C PHE A 17 -7.37 8.18 0.84
N PRO A 18 -8.33 8.12 -0.10
CA PRO A 18 -9.49 9.01 -0.21
C PRO A 18 -10.56 8.86 0.90
N PHE A 19 -10.20 8.44 2.09
CA PHE A 19 -11.07 8.44 3.26
C PHE A 19 -10.74 9.55 4.27
N ALA A 20 -9.93 10.55 3.90
CA ALA A 20 -9.69 11.71 4.76
C ALA A 20 -10.79 12.74 4.57
N CYS A 21 -11.68 12.83 5.54
CA CYS A 21 -12.67 13.91 5.65
C CYS A 21 -11.97 15.29 5.71
N PRO A 22 -12.40 16.31 4.94
CA PRO A 22 -11.80 17.65 4.97
C PRO A 22 -11.88 18.26 6.37
N ARG A 23 -10.83 18.95 6.78
CA ARG A 23 -10.77 19.67 8.07
C ARG A 23 -11.90 20.68 8.18
N ALA A 24 -12.84 20.48 9.09
CA ALA A 24 -13.82 21.49 9.45
C ALA A 24 -13.16 22.57 10.32
N ALA A 25 -13.09 23.80 9.81
CA ALA A 25 -12.86 25.02 10.60
C ALA A 25 -14.10 25.32 11.43
N GLY A 26 -13.89 25.71 12.69
CA GLY A 26 -14.86 25.76 13.76
C GLY A 26 -16.17 26.50 13.48
N ALA A 27 -17.24 25.91 13.96
CA ALA A 27 -18.42 26.64 14.43
C ALA A 27 -19.09 25.82 15.53
N ARG A 28 -19.28 26.44 16.67
CA ARG A 28 -20.04 25.92 17.80
C ARG A 28 -21.52 25.82 17.40
N ALA A 29 -22.01 24.60 17.23
CA ALA A 29 -23.44 24.33 17.32
C ALA A 29 -23.62 22.96 17.99
N ARG A 30 -24.09 23.01 19.24
CA ARG A 30 -24.63 21.83 19.93
C ARG A 30 -25.91 21.41 19.21
N ARG A 31 -25.85 20.55 18.22
CA ARG A 31 -27.01 19.85 17.69
C ARG A 31 -27.10 18.50 18.40
N ARG A 32 -28.17 18.32 19.16
CA ARG A 32 -28.57 16.99 19.64
C ARG A 32 -28.87 16.11 18.44
N TYR A 33 -28.16 15.00 18.34
CA TYR A 33 -28.43 13.92 17.39
C TYR A 33 -29.87 13.43 17.61
N ARG A 34 -30.70 13.50 16.57
CA ARG A 34 -31.98 12.77 16.50
C ARG A 34 -31.73 11.64 15.50
N PRO A 35 -31.92 10.36 15.89
CA PRO A 35 -31.91 9.28 14.92
C PRO A 35 -33.10 9.48 13.97
N SER A 36 -32.86 9.97 12.77
CA SER A 36 -33.82 9.86 11.68
C SER A 36 -33.77 8.41 11.22
N GLY A 37 -34.90 7.74 11.10
CA GLY A 37 -35.03 6.34 10.67
C GLY A 37 -34.66 6.04 9.23
N ALA A 38 -33.76 6.84 8.63
CA ALA A 38 -33.09 6.52 7.37
C ALA A 38 -31.74 5.88 7.75
N THR A 39 -31.56 4.62 7.49
CA THR A 39 -30.29 3.92 7.55
C THR A 39 -29.28 4.66 6.67
N CYS A 40 -28.40 5.43 7.28
CA CYS A 40 -27.26 6.04 6.59
C CYS A 40 -26.34 4.88 6.22
N ARG A 41 -26.20 4.61 4.91
CA ARG A 41 -25.27 3.59 4.42
C ARG A 41 -23.91 4.22 4.22
N LEU A 42 -22.86 3.51 4.60
CA LEU A 42 -21.50 3.87 4.24
C LEU A 42 -21.28 3.63 2.74
N ASP A 43 -20.44 4.43 2.09
CA ASP A 43 -20.06 4.26 0.69
C ASP A 43 -19.48 2.87 0.41
N VAL A 44 -18.90 2.24 1.42
CA VAL A 44 -18.34 0.88 1.35
C VAL A 44 -19.04 0.01 2.39
N GLU A 45 -19.84 -0.91 1.92
CA GLU A 45 -20.57 -1.91 2.71
C GLU A 45 -20.04 -3.30 2.35
N CYS A 46 -19.81 -4.15 3.34
CA CYS A 46 -19.44 -5.54 3.11
C CYS A 46 -20.65 -6.31 2.56
N ARG A 47 -20.54 -6.85 1.35
CA ARG A 47 -21.63 -7.54 0.62
C ARG A 47 -21.19 -8.91 0.09
N PRO A 48 -20.94 -9.91 0.95
CA PRO A 48 -20.41 -11.22 0.54
C PRO A 48 -21.22 -11.92 -0.55
N SER A 49 -22.54 -11.70 -0.59
CA SER A 49 -23.45 -12.31 -1.57
C SER A 49 -23.29 -11.75 -3.00
N SER A 50 -22.81 -10.53 -3.18
CA SER A 50 -22.59 -9.91 -4.49
C SER A 50 -21.12 -9.92 -4.93
N TYR A 51 -20.23 -10.47 -4.10
CA TYR A 51 -18.78 -10.41 -4.31
C TYR A 51 -18.35 -10.93 -5.70
N ASP A 52 -18.83 -12.10 -6.10
CA ASP A 52 -18.41 -12.73 -7.36
C ASP A 52 -18.88 -11.95 -8.59
N GLU A 53 -20.04 -11.30 -8.49
CA GLU A 53 -20.56 -10.44 -9.55
C GLU A 53 -19.75 -9.15 -9.64
N GLU A 54 -19.53 -8.49 -8.51
CA GLU A 54 -18.72 -7.26 -8.45
C GLU A 54 -17.29 -7.50 -8.96
N LEU A 55 -16.66 -8.63 -8.64
CA LEU A 55 -15.32 -8.96 -9.14
C LEU A 55 -15.32 -9.23 -10.65
N ARG A 56 -16.34 -9.91 -11.17
CA ARG A 56 -16.49 -10.12 -12.62
C ARG A 56 -16.64 -8.79 -13.37
N GLU A 57 -17.46 -7.88 -12.84
CA GLU A 57 -17.66 -6.54 -13.42
C GLU A 57 -16.36 -5.72 -13.39
N LYS A 58 -15.64 -5.69 -12.26
CA LYS A 58 -14.34 -5.02 -12.14
C LYS A 58 -13.32 -5.59 -13.13
N THR A 59 -13.27 -6.91 -13.27
CA THR A 59 -12.38 -7.60 -14.21
C THR A 59 -12.72 -7.24 -15.67
N ALA A 60 -14.00 -7.25 -16.02
CA ALA A 60 -14.44 -6.85 -17.37
C ALA A 60 -14.12 -5.38 -17.66
N HIS A 61 -14.35 -4.50 -16.69
CA HIS A 61 -14.02 -3.08 -16.80
C HIS A 61 -12.51 -2.85 -16.99
N ALA A 62 -11.67 -3.53 -16.19
CA ALA A 62 -10.22 -3.45 -16.33
C ALA A 62 -9.75 -3.88 -17.72
N ARG A 63 -10.31 -4.97 -18.25
CA ARG A 63 -9.99 -5.44 -19.62
C ARG A 63 -10.42 -4.46 -20.71
N ALA A 64 -11.58 -3.81 -20.54
CA ALA A 64 -12.12 -2.88 -21.54
C ALA A 64 -11.19 -1.67 -21.81
N HIS A 65 -10.36 -1.28 -20.85
CA HIS A 65 -9.36 -0.22 -21.07
C HIS A 65 -8.30 -0.58 -22.13
N PHE A 66 -8.13 -1.88 -22.40
CA PHE A 66 -7.15 -2.36 -23.41
C PHE A 66 -7.75 -2.46 -24.81
N ASP A 67 -9.06 -2.31 -24.98
CA ASP A 67 -9.74 -2.41 -26.28
C ASP A 67 -9.20 -1.34 -27.23
N GLY A 68 -8.66 -1.80 -28.37
CA GLY A 68 -8.03 -0.92 -29.36
C GLY A 68 -6.66 -0.34 -28.95
N VAL A 69 -6.14 -0.70 -27.77
CA VAL A 69 -4.86 -0.23 -27.23
C VAL A 69 -3.79 -1.31 -27.29
N ALA A 70 -4.07 -2.47 -26.69
CA ALA A 70 -3.14 -3.60 -26.65
C ALA A 70 -3.91 -4.92 -26.61
N THR A 71 -3.32 -5.98 -27.15
CA THR A 71 -3.92 -7.32 -27.14
C THR A 71 -3.63 -8.01 -25.81
N LEU A 72 -4.68 -8.27 -25.03
CA LEU A 72 -4.59 -9.07 -23.83
C LEU A 72 -4.65 -10.58 -24.15
N PRO A 73 -4.00 -11.44 -23.35
CA PRO A 73 -4.19 -12.88 -23.44
C PRO A 73 -5.67 -13.25 -23.20
N SER A 74 -6.11 -14.37 -23.78
CA SER A 74 -7.48 -14.85 -23.63
C SER A 74 -7.83 -15.18 -22.19
N ARG A 75 -6.88 -15.71 -21.42
CA ARG A 75 -7.00 -15.99 -19.98
C ARG A 75 -6.61 -14.78 -19.17
N THR A 76 -7.47 -14.35 -18.26
CA THR A 76 -7.12 -13.46 -17.16
C THR A 76 -6.90 -14.29 -15.89
N GLU A 77 -5.79 -14.06 -15.22
CA GLU A 77 -5.51 -14.65 -13.92
C GLU A 77 -6.24 -13.82 -12.87
N THR A 78 -7.28 -14.35 -12.25
CA THR A 78 -8.08 -13.61 -11.27
C THR A 78 -7.77 -14.12 -9.87
N PHE A 79 -7.35 -13.20 -9.01
CA PHE A 79 -7.01 -13.47 -7.62
C PHE A 79 -8.06 -12.88 -6.69
N GLU A 80 -8.87 -13.77 -6.13
CA GLU A 80 -9.99 -13.43 -5.27
C GLU A 80 -9.52 -13.14 -3.84
N SER A 81 -10.13 -12.13 -3.22
CA SER A 81 -9.98 -11.86 -1.80
C SER A 81 -10.85 -12.77 -0.94
N ALA A 82 -10.48 -12.92 0.32
CA ALA A 82 -11.46 -13.29 1.33
C ALA A 82 -12.62 -12.27 1.30
N ARG A 83 -13.84 -12.72 1.57
CA ARG A 83 -15.04 -11.88 1.49
C ARG A 83 -15.22 -11.00 2.72
N GLU A 84 -14.59 -11.40 3.83
CA GLU A 84 -14.53 -10.69 5.11
C GLU A 84 -13.14 -10.81 5.69
N GLU A 85 -12.82 -10.01 6.69
CA GLU A 85 -11.60 -10.07 7.52
C GLU A 85 -10.28 -9.93 6.74
N PHE A 86 -10.34 -9.35 5.55
CA PHE A 86 -9.18 -9.24 4.66
C PHE A 86 -8.30 -8.01 4.92
N ARG A 87 -8.83 -6.99 5.62
CA ARG A 87 -8.20 -5.68 5.72
C ARG A 87 -7.40 -5.52 7.01
N MET A 88 -6.07 -5.46 6.88
CA MET A 88 -5.14 -5.36 8.01
C MET A 88 -5.00 -3.94 8.57
N ARG A 89 -5.54 -2.94 7.87
CA ARG A 89 -5.47 -1.53 8.27
C ARG A 89 -6.84 -0.89 8.24
N ALA A 90 -7.22 -0.23 9.34
CA ALA A 90 -8.47 0.51 9.44
C ALA A 90 -8.27 1.83 10.20
N GLU A 91 -9.02 2.85 9.83
CA GLU A 91 -8.99 4.18 10.44
C GLU A 91 -10.41 4.63 10.77
N PHE A 92 -10.68 4.91 12.03
CA PHE A 92 -11.99 5.35 12.49
C PHE A 92 -11.89 6.69 13.19
N LYS A 93 -12.87 7.55 12.96
CA LYS A 93 -13.10 8.69 13.86
C LYS A 93 -13.60 8.19 15.20
N VAL A 94 -13.20 8.89 16.25
CA VAL A 94 -13.74 8.65 17.61
C VAL A 94 -14.63 9.83 17.97
N TRP A 95 -15.89 9.55 18.22
CA TRP A 95 -16.89 10.52 18.63
C TRP A 95 -17.25 10.32 20.10
N HIS A 96 -17.59 11.44 20.75
CA HIS A 96 -17.97 11.47 22.15
C HIS A 96 -19.35 12.10 22.30
N ASP A 97 -20.28 11.38 22.93
CA ASP A 97 -21.62 11.87 23.26
C ASP A 97 -21.90 11.59 24.76
N GLY A 98 -21.89 12.66 25.56
CA GLY A 98 -21.91 12.53 27.02
C GLY A 98 -20.73 11.68 27.50
N ASP A 99 -21.01 10.61 28.22
CA ASP A 99 -20.01 9.68 28.76
C ASP A 99 -19.65 8.54 27.78
N ARG A 100 -20.33 8.47 26.66
CA ARG A 100 -20.12 7.44 25.65
C ARG A 100 -19.09 7.88 24.61
N SER A 101 -18.21 6.96 24.20
CA SER A 101 -17.38 7.08 23.00
C SER A 101 -17.73 5.98 22.01
N TYR A 102 -17.64 6.27 20.71
CA TYR A 102 -17.91 5.31 19.66
C TYR A 102 -17.06 5.60 18.41
N PHE A 103 -16.82 4.57 17.62
CA PHE A 103 -16.20 4.72 16.30
C PHE A 103 -17.22 5.21 15.30
N ALA A 104 -16.76 6.07 14.40
CA ALA A 104 -17.60 6.58 13.32
C ALA A 104 -16.81 6.68 12.01
N MET A 105 -17.53 6.50 10.90
CA MET A 105 -17.08 6.84 9.56
C MET A 105 -18.00 7.94 9.01
N CYS A 106 -17.48 8.70 8.06
CA CYS A 106 -18.25 9.72 7.35
C CYS A 106 -18.37 9.31 5.89
N ASP A 107 -19.56 9.44 5.35
CA ASP A 107 -19.83 9.31 3.94
C ASP A 107 -19.13 10.47 3.18
N SER A 108 -18.57 10.19 1.99
CA SER A 108 -17.93 11.20 1.15
C SER A 108 -18.89 12.34 0.79
N ASP A 109 -20.16 12.01 0.53
CA ASP A 109 -21.19 12.97 0.17
C ASP A 109 -21.73 13.75 1.37
N ARG A 110 -21.56 13.20 2.56
CA ARG A 110 -22.01 13.78 3.82
C ARG A 110 -20.92 13.76 4.90
N PRO A 111 -19.82 14.47 4.71
CA PRO A 111 -18.66 14.41 5.60
C PRO A 111 -18.90 14.94 7.00
N LYS A 112 -20.07 15.55 7.26
CA LYS A 112 -20.46 16.09 8.58
C LYS A 112 -21.44 15.19 9.34
N ASP A 113 -21.93 14.14 8.72
CA ASP A 113 -22.91 13.23 9.30
C ASP A 113 -22.20 11.89 9.61
N PRO A 114 -21.67 11.72 10.84
CA PRO A 114 -20.97 10.48 11.21
C PRO A 114 -21.95 9.33 11.31
N VAL A 115 -21.57 8.19 10.73
CA VAL A 115 -22.25 6.91 10.90
C VAL A 115 -21.50 6.14 11.96
N GLU A 116 -22.18 5.71 13.03
CA GLU A 116 -21.59 4.86 14.04
C GLU A 116 -21.17 3.50 13.43
N VAL A 117 -19.97 3.06 13.71
CA VAL A 117 -19.41 1.77 13.29
C VAL A 117 -19.28 0.89 14.52
N VAL A 118 -20.22 -0.04 14.67
CA VAL A 118 -20.23 -1.03 15.76
C VAL A 118 -19.35 -2.22 15.40
N ASP A 119 -19.42 -2.66 14.16
CA ASP A 119 -18.58 -3.72 13.59
C ASP A 119 -18.14 -3.33 12.18
N PHE A 120 -16.99 -3.83 11.75
CA PHE A 120 -16.44 -3.59 10.43
C PHE A 120 -15.96 -4.91 9.80
N PRO A 121 -16.86 -5.70 9.19
CA PRO A 121 -16.58 -7.07 8.75
C PRO A 121 -15.40 -7.20 7.78
N MET A 122 -15.05 -6.15 7.05
CA MET A 122 -13.90 -6.12 6.16
C MET A 122 -12.56 -6.09 6.93
N ALA A 123 -12.53 -5.55 8.16
CA ALA A 123 -11.31 -5.50 8.95
C ALA A 123 -10.92 -6.88 9.45
N SER A 124 -9.60 -7.10 9.60
CA SER A 124 -9.08 -8.36 10.15
C SER A 124 -9.73 -8.71 11.48
N ALA A 125 -9.80 -10.01 11.80
CA ALA A 125 -10.34 -10.48 13.07
C ALA A 125 -9.71 -9.73 14.24
N ARG A 126 -8.37 -9.48 14.20
CA ARG A 126 -7.68 -8.75 15.25
C ARG A 126 -8.13 -7.29 15.39
N VAL A 127 -8.41 -6.59 14.30
CA VAL A 127 -8.99 -5.23 14.37
C VAL A 127 -10.38 -5.28 15.00
N ARG A 128 -11.24 -6.22 14.58
CA ARG A 128 -12.61 -6.38 15.07
C ARG A 128 -12.65 -6.69 16.58
N GLU A 129 -11.74 -7.54 17.07
CA GLU A 129 -11.55 -7.81 18.50
C GLU A 129 -11.14 -6.54 19.26
N LEU A 130 -10.17 -5.81 18.74
CA LEU A 130 -9.62 -4.63 19.40
C LEU A 130 -10.59 -3.44 19.43
N MET A 131 -11.51 -3.31 18.47
CA MET A 131 -12.43 -2.18 18.39
C MET A 131 -13.24 -1.99 19.70
N PRO A 132 -14.03 -2.96 20.17
CA PRO A 132 -14.81 -2.80 21.40
C PRO A 132 -13.92 -2.69 22.65
N GLU A 133 -12.80 -3.38 22.69
CA GLU A 133 -11.89 -3.34 23.83
C GLU A 133 -11.21 -1.97 23.97
N LEU A 134 -10.72 -1.42 22.86
CA LEU A 134 -10.14 -0.08 22.85
C LEU A 134 -11.15 0.99 23.28
N LEU A 135 -12.40 0.92 22.81
CA LEU A 135 -13.46 1.85 23.21
C LEU A 135 -13.75 1.76 24.70
N ARG A 136 -13.78 0.57 25.28
CA ARG A 136 -13.98 0.36 26.72
C ARG A 136 -12.85 1.03 27.52
N GLU A 137 -11.60 0.80 27.13
CA GLU A 137 -10.43 1.39 27.79
C GLU A 137 -10.41 2.93 27.70
N VAL A 138 -10.67 3.45 26.52
CA VAL A 138 -10.72 4.90 26.26
C VAL A 138 -11.87 5.55 27.03
N THR A 139 -13.05 4.90 27.12
CA THR A 139 -14.21 5.45 27.80
C THR A 139 -14.03 5.45 29.32
N ALA A 140 -13.32 4.46 29.87
CA ALA A 140 -13.08 4.33 31.29
C ALA A 140 -12.16 5.43 31.88
N THR A 141 -11.35 6.09 31.05
CA THR A 141 -10.30 7.00 31.51
C THR A 141 -10.42 8.36 30.82
N GLU A 142 -10.76 9.43 31.56
CA GLU A 142 -10.85 10.78 30.98
C GLU A 142 -9.52 11.23 30.35
N THR A 143 -8.39 10.80 30.88
CA THR A 143 -7.05 11.06 30.33
C THR A 143 -6.89 10.53 28.91
N LEU A 144 -7.36 9.31 28.62
CA LEU A 144 -7.32 8.73 27.28
C LEU A 144 -8.43 9.27 26.38
N ARG A 145 -9.59 9.56 26.95
CA ARG A 145 -10.77 10.01 26.21
C ARG A 145 -10.69 11.45 25.74
N ARG A 146 -10.14 12.36 26.59
CA ARG A 146 -10.17 13.79 26.36
C ARG A 146 -9.50 14.22 25.05
N LYS A 147 -10.30 14.74 24.11
CA LYS A 147 -9.87 15.23 22.79
C LYS A 147 -9.26 14.16 21.87
N LEU A 148 -9.47 12.89 22.13
CA LEU A 148 -9.27 11.84 21.15
C LEU A 148 -10.27 12.03 20.01
N PHE A 149 -9.82 11.96 18.75
CA PHE A 149 -10.70 12.16 17.60
C PHE A 149 -10.55 11.11 16.50
N GLN A 150 -9.50 10.26 16.58
CA GLN A 150 -9.27 9.21 15.59
C GLN A 150 -8.43 8.10 16.21
N ALA A 151 -8.72 6.86 15.82
CA ALA A 151 -7.89 5.69 16.09
C ALA A 151 -7.57 5.00 14.75
N ASN A 152 -6.29 4.68 14.56
CA ASN A 152 -5.80 3.96 13.40
C ASN A 152 -5.25 2.62 13.85
N PHE A 153 -5.73 1.55 13.23
CA PHE A 153 -5.29 0.19 13.48
C PHE A 153 -4.39 -0.28 12.35
N LEU A 154 -3.32 -0.92 12.69
CA LEU A 154 -2.44 -1.67 11.79
C LEU A 154 -2.18 -3.02 12.42
N THR A 155 -2.59 -4.09 11.76
CA THR A 155 -2.45 -5.47 12.22
C THR A 155 -1.76 -6.33 11.16
N THR A 156 -1.44 -7.56 11.52
CA THR A 156 -0.87 -8.57 10.62
C THR A 156 -1.68 -9.86 10.66
N THR A 157 -1.42 -10.74 9.72
CA THR A 157 -2.01 -12.09 9.68
C THR A 157 -1.58 -12.94 10.89
N THR A 158 -0.50 -12.60 11.57
CA THR A 158 0.00 -13.28 12.77
C THR A 158 -0.53 -12.68 14.08
N GLY A 159 -1.36 -11.63 13.99
CA GLY A 159 -1.99 -10.99 15.16
C GLY A 159 -1.15 -9.87 15.80
N ASP A 160 0.03 -9.53 15.25
CA ASP A 160 0.79 -8.35 15.70
C ASP A 160 -0.02 -7.07 15.42
N ALA A 161 -0.04 -6.12 16.34
CA ALA A 161 -0.94 -4.97 16.24
C ALA A 161 -0.32 -3.69 16.82
N VAL A 162 -0.47 -2.60 16.07
CA VAL A 162 -0.18 -1.22 16.51
C VAL A 162 -1.45 -0.39 16.38
N VAL A 163 -1.79 0.35 17.42
CA VAL A 163 -2.90 1.31 17.42
C VAL A 163 -2.37 2.72 17.64
N SER A 164 -2.69 3.62 16.71
CA SER A 164 -2.39 5.04 16.84
C SER A 164 -3.61 5.82 17.32
N LEU A 165 -3.48 6.53 18.41
CA LEU A 165 -4.51 7.40 18.99
C LEU A 165 -4.19 8.87 18.67
N LEU A 166 -5.09 9.57 17.99
CA LEU A 166 -4.86 10.93 17.49
C LEU A 166 -5.68 11.95 18.28
N TYR A 167 -5.01 12.96 18.82
CA TYR A 167 -5.57 13.92 19.75
C TYR A 167 -5.52 15.37 19.27
N HIS A 168 -6.54 16.15 19.66
CA HIS A 168 -6.54 17.61 19.54
C HIS A 168 -5.97 18.31 20.80
N ARG A 169 -5.07 17.66 21.52
CA ARG A 169 -4.32 18.21 22.66
C ARG A 169 -2.89 17.66 22.68
N GLN A 170 -1.99 18.32 23.40
CA GLN A 170 -0.68 17.72 23.69
C GLN A 170 -0.87 16.56 24.69
N LEU A 171 -0.02 15.58 24.56
CA LEU A 171 0.03 14.40 25.42
C LEU A 171 1.09 14.61 26.49
N ASP A 172 0.74 14.25 27.71
CA ASP A 172 1.51 14.44 28.92
C ASP A 172 1.89 13.11 29.58
N GLU A 173 2.63 13.14 30.67
CA GLU A 173 3.05 11.95 31.42
C GLU A 173 1.87 11.15 31.98
N ASP A 174 0.77 11.78 32.29
CA ASP A 174 -0.45 11.10 32.72
C ASP A 174 -1.04 10.27 31.57
N TRP A 175 -1.06 10.85 30.37
CA TRP A 175 -1.48 10.11 29.19
C TRP A 175 -0.57 8.92 28.93
N GLU A 176 0.74 9.10 29.02
CA GLU A 176 1.73 8.04 28.77
C GLU A 176 1.55 6.88 29.75
N ARG A 177 1.37 7.17 31.04
CA ARG A 177 1.12 6.16 32.07
C ARG A 177 -0.17 5.36 31.82
N GLU A 178 -1.29 6.05 31.53
CA GLU A 178 -2.57 5.40 31.29
C GLU A 178 -2.56 4.59 29.97
N ALA A 179 -1.93 5.12 28.92
CA ALA A 179 -1.81 4.44 27.64
C ALA A 179 -0.89 3.20 27.73
N GLU A 180 0.17 3.24 28.54
CA GLU A 180 1.02 2.08 28.81
C GLU A 180 0.25 0.98 29.56
N ALA A 181 -0.56 1.34 30.53
CA ALA A 181 -1.41 0.40 31.24
C ALA A 181 -2.46 -0.25 30.29
N MET A 182 -3.07 0.54 29.43
CA MET A 182 -3.99 0.06 28.38
C MET A 182 -3.26 -0.88 27.40
N ARG A 183 -2.09 -0.46 26.89
CA ARG A 183 -1.24 -1.25 26.00
C ARG A 183 -0.98 -2.66 26.55
N ALA A 184 -0.61 -2.73 27.83
CA ALA A 184 -0.33 -4.01 28.50
C ALA A 184 -1.57 -4.89 28.63
N ARG A 185 -2.75 -4.31 28.93
CA ARG A 185 -4.03 -5.06 29.01
C ARG A 185 -4.48 -5.61 27.65
N LEU A 186 -4.34 -4.82 26.58
CA LEU A 186 -4.79 -5.19 25.23
C LEU A 186 -3.76 -6.04 24.46
N GLY A 187 -2.52 -6.14 24.95
CA GLY A 187 -1.46 -6.88 24.26
C GLY A 187 -1.12 -6.31 22.89
N ILE A 188 -1.05 -4.98 22.75
CA ILE A 188 -0.81 -4.25 21.50
C ILE A 188 0.32 -3.24 21.68
N ASP A 189 0.83 -2.67 20.60
CA ASP A 189 1.65 -1.48 20.66
C ASP A 189 0.80 -0.23 20.46
N VAL A 190 1.14 0.87 21.15
CA VAL A 190 0.35 2.09 21.14
C VAL A 190 1.20 3.31 20.79
N ILE A 191 0.67 4.15 19.92
CA ILE A 191 1.27 5.41 19.51
C ILE A 191 0.28 6.54 19.83
N GLY A 192 0.73 7.52 20.60
CA GLY A 192 0.02 8.78 20.78
C GLY A 192 0.45 9.80 19.73
N ARG A 193 -0.51 10.44 19.06
CA ARG A 193 -0.26 11.51 18.11
C ARG A 193 -1.01 12.78 18.47
N ALA A 194 -0.29 13.88 18.46
CA ALA A 194 -0.84 15.22 18.59
C ALA A 194 -0.14 16.18 17.61
N ARG A 195 -0.52 17.43 17.59
CA ARG A 195 0.12 18.41 16.72
C ARG A 195 1.63 18.49 17.02
N LYS A 196 2.47 18.11 16.07
CA LYS A 196 3.95 18.07 16.18
C LYS A 196 4.49 17.14 17.28
N GLN A 197 3.68 16.17 17.75
CA GLN A 197 4.07 15.21 18.76
C GLN A 197 3.75 13.79 18.29
N LYS A 198 4.69 12.87 18.47
CA LYS A 198 4.53 11.42 18.32
C LYS A 198 5.18 10.77 19.52
N LEU A 199 4.41 10.09 20.35
CA LEU A 199 4.87 9.27 21.47
C LEU A 199 4.71 7.79 21.08
N VAL A 200 5.79 7.07 21.09
CA VAL A 200 5.81 5.62 20.79
C VAL A 200 6.08 4.91 22.10
N LEU A 201 5.12 4.14 22.59
CA LEU A 201 5.26 3.48 23.91
C LEU A 201 6.14 2.23 23.85
N ALA A 202 6.17 1.53 22.69
CA ALA A 202 7.07 0.39 22.50
C ALA A 202 7.58 0.35 21.04
N LYS A 203 6.77 -0.12 20.09
CA LYS A 203 7.11 -0.17 18.67
C LYS A 203 6.17 0.72 17.86
N ASP A 204 6.66 1.27 16.74
CA ASP A 204 5.84 1.97 15.77
C ASP A 204 5.68 1.17 14.46
N PHE A 205 5.73 -0.14 14.56
CA PHE A 205 5.62 -1.05 13.44
C PHE A 205 5.02 -2.39 13.86
N VAL A 206 4.51 -3.10 12.88
CA VAL A 206 4.17 -4.53 12.97
C VAL A 206 5.08 -5.33 12.04
N THR A 207 5.18 -6.65 12.29
CA THR A 207 5.94 -7.55 11.43
C THR A 207 5.00 -8.55 10.77
N GLU A 208 4.73 -8.35 9.47
CA GLU A 208 3.95 -9.28 8.67
C GLU A 208 4.82 -10.43 8.18
N LYS A 209 4.30 -11.65 8.23
CA LYS A 209 4.94 -12.85 7.73
C LYS A 209 4.15 -13.41 6.57
N VAL A 210 4.81 -13.59 5.43
CA VAL A 210 4.19 -14.05 4.20
C VAL A 210 4.88 -15.31 3.72
N LEU A 211 4.12 -16.38 3.54
CA LEU A 211 4.62 -17.63 2.96
C LEU A 211 4.40 -17.61 1.45
N ILE A 212 5.48 -17.67 0.67
CA ILE A 212 5.45 -17.69 -0.79
C ILE A 212 6.36 -18.81 -1.30
N ASP A 213 5.83 -19.70 -2.12
CA ASP A 213 6.58 -20.82 -2.71
C ASP A 213 7.34 -21.65 -1.65
N GLY A 214 6.75 -21.82 -0.46
CA GLY A 214 7.35 -22.56 0.65
C GLY A 214 8.43 -21.80 1.44
N LYS A 215 8.73 -20.55 1.10
CA LYS A 215 9.64 -19.66 1.83
C LYS A 215 8.86 -18.59 2.60
N GLU A 216 9.17 -18.43 3.90
CA GLU A 216 8.65 -17.34 4.71
C GLU A 216 9.47 -16.06 4.48
N PHE A 217 8.76 -14.95 4.23
CA PHE A 217 9.32 -13.61 4.17
C PHE A 217 8.73 -12.76 5.30
N SER A 218 9.57 -11.95 5.93
CA SER A 218 9.18 -11.05 7.01
C SER A 218 9.26 -9.60 6.58
N TYR A 219 8.16 -8.85 6.77
CA TYR A 219 8.06 -7.45 6.39
C TYR A 219 7.74 -6.58 7.59
N LYS A 220 8.66 -5.72 7.98
CA LYS A 220 8.40 -4.65 8.92
C LYS A 220 7.56 -3.58 8.24
N GLN A 221 6.37 -3.36 8.75
CA GLN A 221 5.41 -2.38 8.28
C GLN A 221 5.31 -1.24 9.29
N LEU A 222 5.84 -0.07 8.91
CA LEU A 222 5.84 1.11 9.78
C LEU A 222 4.45 1.77 9.81
N GLU A 223 4.03 2.17 11.01
CA GLU A 223 2.83 3.00 11.19
C GLU A 223 2.96 4.31 10.41
N GLY A 224 1.93 4.67 9.67
CA GLY A 224 1.89 5.87 8.85
C GLY A 224 2.58 5.75 7.48
N SER A 225 3.23 4.62 7.18
CA SER A 225 3.74 4.29 5.85
C SER A 225 2.72 3.52 5.03
N PHE A 226 2.91 3.51 3.71
CA PHE A 226 2.11 2.68 2.82
C PHE A 226 2.38 1.20 3.09
N THR A 227 1.33 0.41 3.14
CA THR A 227 1.36 -1.06 3.16
C THR A 227 0.15 -1.58 2.38
N GLN A 228 0.28 -2.72 1.74
CA GLN A 228 -0.86 -3.37 1.08
C GLN A 228 -1.92 -3.72 2.13
N PRO A 229 -3.17 -3.21 2.03
CA PRO A 229 -4.14 -3.36 3.09
C PRO A 229 -4.74 -4.76 3.20
N ASN A 230 -4.74 -5.54 2.14
CA ASN A 230 -5.21 -6.92 2.08
C ASN A 230 -4.02 -7.88 2.00
N ALA A 231 -3.61 -8.43 3.15
CA ALA A 231 -2.43 -9.26 3.23
C ALA A 231 -2.53 -10.55 2.39
N GLY A 232 -3.71 -11.14 2.27
CA GLY A 232 -3.94 -12.33 1.45
C GLY A 232 -3.69 -12.05 -0.04
N ILE A 233 -4.21 -10.95 -0.53
CA ILE A 233 -3.98 -10.52 -1.92
C ILE A 233 -2.53 -10.07 -2.13
N ALA A 234 -1.94 -9.37 -1.17
CA ALA A 234 -0.52 -8.99 -1.23
C ALA A 234 0.40 -10.21 -1.41
N ALA A 235 0.12 -11.31 -0.69
CA ALA A 235 0.84 -12.58 -0.85
C ALA A 235 0.68 -13.15 -2.28
N GLN A 236 -0.54 -13.11 -2.84
CA GLN A 236 -0.82 -13.58 -4.20
C GLN A 236 -0.14 -12.69 -5.26
N MET A 237 -0.09 -11.38 -5.06
CA MET A 237 0.65 -10.45 -5.92
C MET A 237 2.15 -10.80 -5.94
N LEU A 238 2.75 -11.07 -4.78
CA LEU A 238 4.14 -11.48 -4.67
C LEU A 238 4.40 -12.83 -5.36
N ALA A 239 3.55 -13.82 -5.15
CA ALA A 239 3.66 -15.13 -5.80
C ALA A 239 3.54 -15.02 -7.32
N TRP A 240 2.58 -14.22 -7.80
CA TRP A 240 2.40 -13.95 -9.22
C TRP A 240 3.63 -13.26 -9.83
N ALA A 241 4.14 -12.20 -9.19
CA ALA A 241 5.32 -11.48 -9.67
C ALA A 241 6.56 -12.39 -9.74
N ARG A 242 6.76 -13.27 -8.75
CA ARG A 242 7.83 -14.28 -8.76
C ARG A 242 7.67 -15.26 -9.93
N SER A 243 6.46 -15.79 -10.14
CA SER A 243 6.13 -16.66 -11.26
C SER A 243 6.35 -15.93 -12.60
N ALA A 244 5.87 -14.69 -12.74
CA ALA A 244 6.06 -13.85 -13.90
C ALA A 244 7.55 -13.51 -14.18
N ALA A 245 8.39 -13.48 -13.15
CA ALA A 245 9.83 -13.27 -13.32
C ALA A 245 10.54 -14.44 -14.01
N VAL A 246 10.02 -15.65 -13.89
CA VAL A 246 10.69 -16.87 -14.40
C VAL A 246 9.95 -17.54 -15.57
N SER A 247 8.67 -17.22 -15.81
CA SER A 247 7.88 -17.90 -16.84
C SER A 247 6.82 -17.02 -17.48
N ASP A 248 6.57 -17.27 -18.75
CA ASP A 248 5.45 -16.73 -19.52
C ASP A 248 4.14 -17.52 -19.30
N SER A 249 4.25 -18.70 -18.67
CA SER A 249 3.10 -19.53 -18.32
C SER A 249 2.67 -19.30 -16.87
N PRO A 250 1.34 -19.16 -16.61
CA PRO A 250 0.82 -19.00 -15.26
C PRO A 250 0.95 -20.26 -14.38
N ASP A 251 1.22 -21.41 -14.98
CA ASP A 251 1.24 -22.70 -14.29
C ASP A 251 2.62 -23.05 -13.69
N VAL A 252 3.58 -22.12 -13.77
CA VAL A 252 4.95 -22.32 -13.26
C VAL A 252 5.14 -21.64 -11.91
N VAL A 253 5.59 -22.42 -10.92
CA VAL A 253 5.99 -21.93 -9.60
C VAL A 253 7.46 -21.54 -9.62
N ALA A 254 7.79 -20.34 -9.17
CA ALA A 254 9.14 -19.79 -9.21
C ALA A 254 10.19 -20.63 -8.47
N ALA A 255 9.80 -21.28 -7.36
CA ALA A 255 10.71 -22.13 -6.60
C ALA A 255 11.12 -23.41 -7.33
N ALA A 256 10.29 -23.89 -8.27
CA ALA A 256 10.54 -25.11 -9.04
C ALA A 256 11.42 -24.87 -10.29
N THR A 257 11.64 -23.63 -10.68
CA THR A 257 12.39 -23.29 -11.90
C THR A 257 13.56 -22.36 -11.53
N PRO A 258 14.79 -22.92 -11.43
CA PRO A 258 15.97 -22.07 -11.30
C PRO A 258 16.05 -21.18 -12.53
N ARG A 259 16.03 -19.88 -12.30
CA ARG A 259 16.25 -18.93 -13.37
C ARG A 259 17.75 -18.79 -13.67
N ASP A 260 18.05 -18.23 -14.83
CA ASP A 260 19.40 -17.80 -15.18
C ASP A 260 19.93 -16.80 -14.12
N ALA A 261 20.68 -17.34 -13.16
CA ALA A 261 21.30 -16.59 -12.06
C ALA A 261 22.40 -15.62 -12.55
N ASN A 262 22.62 -15.51 -13.87
CA ASN A 262 23.58 -14.56 -14.43
C ASN A 262 22.93 -13.24 -14.81
N ARG A 263 21.59 -13.12 -14.78
CA ARG A 263 20.89 -11.89 -15.13
C ARG A 263 20.42 -11.09 -13.92
N ASP A 264 20.31 -9.78 -14.11
CA ASP A 264 20.02 -8.82 -13.05
C ASP A 264 18.61 -8.24 -13.16
N PHE A 265 18.13 -7.75 -12.04
CA PHE A 265 16.78 -7.25 -11.86
C PHE A 265 16.79 -5.76 -11.48
N LEU A 266 15.88 -5.00 -12.07
CA LEU A 266 15.58 -3.63 -11.68
C LEU A 266 14.17 -3.55 -11.10
N GLU A 267 14.01 -2.83 -9.99
CA GLU A 267 12.71 -2.39 -9.52
C GLU A 267 12.65 -0.88 -9.42
N LEU A 268 11.66 -0.30 -10.08
CA LEU A 268 11.30 1.10 -9.92
C LEU A 268 10.14 1.22 -8.94
N TYR A 269 10.14 2.28 -8.11
CA TYR A 269 9.11 2.53 -7.08
C TYR A 269 9.06 1.45 -5.99
N CYS A 270 10.21 0.96 -5.53
CA CYS A 270 10.28 -0.25 -4.67
C CYS A 270 9.65 -0.08 -3.27
N GLY A 271 9.33 1.15 -2.84
CA GLY A 271 8.74 1.40 -1.53
C GLY A 271 9.60 0.84 -0.38
N ASN A 272 9.01 0.04 0.47
CA ASN A 272 9.70 -0.65 1.57
C ASN A 272 10.34 -2.00 1.15
N GLY A 273 10.48 -2.24 -0.15
CA GLY A 273 11.06 -3.45 -0.72
C GLY A 273 10.08 -4.63 -0.84
N HIS A 274 8.78 -4.34 -0.94
CA HIS A 274 7.75 -5.38 -0.95
C HIS A 274 8.00 -6.45 -2.03
N PHE A 275 8.14 -6.05 -3.29
CA PHE A 275 8.46 -6.97 -4.38
C PHE A 275 9.96 -7.29 -4.45
N THR A 276 10.83 -6.31 -4.21
CA THR A 276 12.30 -6.50 -4.24
C THR A 276 12.72 -7.73 -3.45
N ILE A 277 12.28 -7.82 -2.19
CA ILE A 277 12.68 -8.88 -1.26
C ILE A 277 12.22 -10.26 -1.73
N ALA A 278 11.00 -10.33 -2.24
CA ALA A 278 10.46 -11.59 -2.75
C ALA A 278 11.15 -12.04 -4.04
N LEU A 279 11.55 -11.11 -4.92
CA LEU A 279 12.14 -11.40 -6.22
C LEU A 279 13.67 -11.54 -6.19
N ALA A 280 14.37 -10.87 -5.28
CA ALA A 280 15.83 -10.86 -5.21
C ALA A 280 16.49 -12.26 -5.25
N PRO A 281 15.94 -13.30 -4.59
CA PRO A 281 16.52 -14.64 -4.66
C PRO A 281 16.49 -15.30 -6.05
N LEU A 282 15.78 -14.73 -7.02
CA LEU A 282 15.66 -15.23 -8.38
C LEU A 282 16.72 -14.68 -9.34
N PHE A 283 17.55 -13.72 -8.88
CA PHE A 283 18.48 -12.97 -9.71
C PHE A 283 19.88 -12.92 -9.10
N ARG A 284 20.88 -12.64 -9.95
CA ARG A 284 22.27 -12.48 -9.53
C ARG A 284 22.43 -11.21 -8.67
N LYS A 285 21.99 -10.07 -9.19
CA LYS A 285 22.01 -8.75 -8.56
C LYS A 285 20.69 -8.04 -8.79
N CYS A 286 20.34 -7.18 -7.86
CA CYS A 286 19.15 -6.35 -7.96
C CYS A 286 19.50 -4.88 -7.70
N LEU A 287 18.93 -3.99 -8.51
CA LEU A 287 18.93 -2.55 -8.29
C LEU A 287 17.48 -2.12 -8.01
N ALA A 288 17.26 -1.39 -6.94
CA ALA A 288 15.93 -0.92 -6.57
C ALA A 288 15.92 0.58 -6.32
N THR A 289 14.91 1.31 -6.82
CA THR A 289 14.82 2.76 -6.64
C THR A 289 13.58 3.17 -5.88
N GLU A 290 13.74 4.17 -5.01
CA GLU A 290 12.67 4.78 -4.21
C GLU A 290 13.09 6.19 -3.80
N ILE A 291 12.19 7.15 -3.91
CA ILE A 291 12.47 8.56 -3.58
C ILE A 291 12.36 8.85 -2.08
N SER A 292 11.50 8.12 -1.37
CA SER A 292 11.23 8.33 0.05
C SER A 292 12.35 7.77 0.92
N LYS A 293 12.99 8.65 1.72
CA LYS A 293 14.05 8.24 2.66
C LYS A 293 13.56 7.20 3.68
N SER A 294 12.34 7.34 4.19
CA SER A 294 11.76 6.41 5.17
C SER A 294 11.48 5.04 4.56
N SER A 295 11.00 5.00 3.31
CA SER A 295 10.75 3.75 2.59
C SER A 295 12.05 3.00 2.31
N VAL A 296 13.10 3.69 1.83
CA VAL A 296 14.44 3.09 1.63
C VAL A 296 14.99 2.52 2.95
N ALA A 297 14.87 3.27 4.05
CA ALA A 297 15.31 2.78 5.36
C ALA A 297 14.53 1.53 5.80
N ALA A 298 13.22 1.49 5.54
CA ALA A 298 12.40 0.31 5.81
C ALA A 298 12.79 -0.88 4.91
N ALA A 299 13.08 -0.63 3.63
CA ALA A 299 13.55 -1.66 2.71
C ALA A 299 14.86 -2.31 3.20
N HIS A 300 15.83 -1.53 3.68
CA HIS A 300 17.08 -2.07 4.25
C HIS A 300 16.82 -2.96 5.46
N VAL A 301 15.93 -2.55 6.37
CA VAL A 301 15.56 -3.37 7.53
C VAL A 301 14.91 -4.68 7.08
N ASN A 302 14.02 -4.60 6.09
CA ASN A 302 13.32 -5.77 5.56
C ASN A 302 14.26 -6.70 4.80
N MET A 303 15.20 -6.19 4.01
CA MET A 303 16.23 -7.00 3.35
C MET A 303 17.08 -7.75 4.37
N ALA A 304 17.56 -7.05 5.41
CA ALA A 304 18.34 -7.69 6.48
C ALA A 304 17.54 -8.77 7.22
N ALA A 305 16.27 -8.54 7.51
CA ALA A 305 15.39 -9.52 8.17
C ALA A 305 15.17 -10.79 7.34
N ASN A 306 15.33 -10.71 6.02
CA ASN A 306 15.14 -11.84 5.10
C ASN A 306 16.46 -12.43 4.58
N GLY A 307 17.61 -11.96 5.06
CA GLY A 307 18.92 -12.41 4.59
C GLY A 307 19.18 -12.09 3.11
N ILE A 308 18.63 -10.97 2.60
CA ILE A 308 18.83 -10.52 1.22
C ILE A 308 20.05 -9.60 1.19
N ASP A 309 21.08 -10.00 0.46
CA ASP A 309 22.37 -9.33 0.37
C ASP A 309 22.77 -8.92 -1.06
N ASN A 310 21.97 -9.32 -2.06
CA ASN A 310 22.23 -9.06 -3.47
C ASN A 310 21.46 -7.85 -4.03
N VAL A 311 20.90 -6.99 -3.18
CA VAL A 311 20.12 -5.80 -3.56
C VAL A 311 20.88 -4.52 -3.20
N VAL A 312 21.02 -3.64 -4.17
CA VAL A 312 21.46 -2.26 -3.95
C VAL A 312 20.25 -1.33 -4.12
N THR A 313 20.03 -0.43 -3.17
CA THR A 313 18.98 0.57 -3.26
C THR A 313 19.55 1.94 -3.61
N ALA A 314 18.95 2.61 -4.59
CA ALA A 314 19.28 3.98 -4.95
C ALA A 314 18.10 4.90 -4.61
N ARG A 315 18.34 5.96 -3.84
CA ARG A 315 17.29 6.94 -3.51
C ARG A 315 17.10 7.93 -4.65
N LEU A 316 16.47 7.47 -5.71
CA LEU A 316 16.18 8.20 -6.94
C LEU A 316 14.72 8.03 -7.34
N SER A 317 14.20 8.99 -8.12
CA SER A 317 12.97 8.74 -8.86
C SER A 317 13.25 7.81 -10.05
N ALA A 318 12.19 7.27 -10.67
CA ALA A 318 12.33 6.44 -11.86
C ALA A 318 13.01 7.24 -13.00
N GLU A 319 12.56 8.46 -13.22
CA GLU A 319 13.09 9.36 -14.26
C GLU A 319 14.57 9.70 -14.01
N GLU A 320 14.96 9.98 -12.75
CA GLU A 320 16.37 10.23 -12.40
C GLU A 320 17.26 9.02 -12.69
N LEU A 321 16.77 7.79 -12.49
CA LEU A 321 17.52 6.59 -12.83
C LEU A 321 17.59 6.38 -14.35
N CYS A 322 16.48 6.59 -15.07
CA CYS A 322 16.46 6.51 -16.55
C CYS A 322 17.51 7.44 -17.14
N ASP A 323 17.53 8.73 -16.74
CA ASP A 323 18.51 9.71 -17.18
C ASP A 323 19.97 9.28 -16.86
N ALA A 324 20.22 8.72 -15.68
CA ALA A 324 21.54 8.23 -15.30
C ALA A 324 22.01 7.04 -16.15
N LEU A 325 21.14 6.10 -16.48
CA LEU A 325 21.45 4.93 -17.31
C LEU A 325 21.62 5.30 -18.79
N ASP A 326 21.04 6.42 -19.22
CA ASP A 326 21.19 6.97 -20.57
C ASP A 326 22.46 7.82 -20.75
N GLY A 327 23.29 7.90 -19.70
CA GLY A 327 24.53 8.70 -19.74
C GLY A 327 24.27 10.20 -19.65
N GLY A 328 23.11 10.59 -19.11
CA GLY A 328 22.73 11.97 -18.84
C GLY A 328 23.50 12.56 -17.66
N ARG A 329 22.77 13.08 -16.68
CA ARG A 329 23.36 13.73 -15.52
C ARG A 329 23.98 12.74 -14.53
N GLU A 330 25.15 13.07 -13.96
CA GLU A 330 25.70 12.36 -12.80
C GLU A 330 24.90 12.67 -11.53
N TYR A 331 24.45 11.63 -10.84
CA TYR A 331 23.73 11.74 -9.57
C TYR A 331 24.64 11.34 -8.42
N THR A 332 24.89 12.25 -7.49
CA THR A 332 25.73 12.00 -6.29
C THR A 332 25.26 10.76 -5.49
N ARG A 333 23.98 10.43 -5.59
CA ARG A 333 23.37 9.26 -4.94
C ARG A 333 23.74 7.93 -5.60
N LEU A 334 24.35 7.95 -6.78
CA LEU A 334 24.86 6.78 -7.51
C LEU A 334 26.39 6.63 -7.44
N LYS A 335 27.11 7.56 -6.77
CA LYS A 335 28.57 7.60 -6.76
C LYS A 335 29.25 6.30 -6.31
N ASP A 336 28.56 5.50 -5.47
CA ASP A 336 29.06 4.25 -4.92
C ASP A 336 28.42 3.02 -5.65
N ILE A 337 27.67 3.24 -6.74
CA ILE A 337 26.98 2.22 -7.52
C ILE A 337 27.51 2.23 -8.94
N ASP A 338 28.28 1.20 -9.28
CA ASP A 338 28.77 1.03 -10.65
C ASP A 338 27.68 0.33 -11.51
N LEU A 339 26.91 1.15 -12.23
CA LEU A 339 25.82 0.71 -13.07
C LEU A 339 26.28 -0.18 -14.25
N THR A 340 27.56 -0.06 -14.68
CA THR A 340 28.11 -0.84 -15.79
C THR A 340 28.28 -2.32 -15.45
N THR A 341 28.22 -2.67 -14.15
CA THR A 341 28.36 -4.05 -13.68
C THR A 341 27.04 -4.85 -13.72
N TYR A 342 25.94 -4.19 -14.11
CA TYR A 342 24.61 -4.81 -14.17
C TYR A 342 24.28 -5.27 -15.60
N ASP A 343 23.76 -6.47 -15.71
CA ASP A 343 23.14 -7.03 -16.93
C ASP A 343 21.61 -7.08 -16.72
N LEU A 344 20.99 -5.90 -16.73
CA LEU A 344 19.58 -5.70 -16.42
C LEU A 344 18.68 -6.29 -17.52
N SER A 345 17.98 -7.36 -17.22
CA SER A 345 17.13 -8.08 -18.18
C SER A 345 15.63 -8.02 -17.83
N THR A 346 15.33 -7.83 -16.56
CA THR A 346 13.96 -7.80 -16.06
C THR A 346 13.76 -6.54 -15.24
N VAL A 347 12.65 -5.84 -15.49
CA VAL A 347 12.20 -4.71 -14.66
C VAL A 347 10.84 -4.99 -14.07
N LEU A 348 10.66 -4.64 -12.79
CA LEU A 348 9.35 -4.54 -12.16
C LEU A 348 9.05 -3.08 -11.86
N VAL A 349 7.81 -2.70 -12.13
CA VAL A 349 7.29 -1.37 -11.83
C VAL A 349 5.97 -1.47 -11.08
N ASP A 350 5.84 -0.68 -10.00
CA ASP A 350 4.59 -0.48 -9.23
C ASP A 350 4.39 1.03 -9.02
N PRO A 351 4.08 1.76 -10.12
CA PRO A 351 4.02 3.20 -10.10
C PRO A 351 2.79 3.72 -9.35
N PRO A 352 2.75 5.02 -8.99
CA PRO A 352 1.56 5.66 -8.45
C PRO A 352 0.42 5.64 -9.47
N ARG A 353 -0.81 5.99 -9.04
CA ARG A 353 -2.04 5.97 -9.87
C ARG A 353 -1.94 6.69 -11.22
N ALA A 354 -0.99 7.61 -11.37
CA ALA A 354 -0.73 8.30 -12.64
C ALA A 354 -0.07 7.44 -13.71
N GLY A 355 0.41 6.23 -13.34
CA GLY A 355 1.22 5.36 -14.22
C GLY A 355 2.67 5.81 -14.28
N MET A 356 3.44 5.24 -15.21
CA MET A 356 4.86 5.55 -15.43
C MET A 356 5.07 6.83 -16.25
N GLY A 357 4.16 7.13 -17.18
CA GLY A 357 4.37 8.14 -18.20
C GLY A 357 5.29 7.68 -19.35
N ASP A 358 5.44 8.53 -20.35
CA ASP A 358 6.06 8.16 -21.61
C ASP A 358 7.55 7.85 -21.45
N GLU A 359 8.30 8.72 -20.78
CA GLU A 359 9.76 8.61 -20.58
C GLU A 359 10.15 7.28 -19.90
N VAL A 360 9.49 6.95 -18.79
CA VAL A 360 9.78 5.70 -18.06
C VAL A 360 9.29 4.48 -18.83
N SER A 361 8.19 4.60 -19.59
CA SER A 361 7.70 3.51 -20.44
C SER A 361 8.67 3.20 -21.58
N GLU A 362 9.21 4.21 -22.27
CA GLU A 362 10.22 4.07 -23.31
C GLU A 362 11.53 3.46 -22.76
N PHE A 363 11.93 3.87 -21.55
CA PHE A 363 13.07 3.26 -20.88
C PHE A 363 12.80 1.78 -20.57
N CYS A 364 11.64 1.44 -20.00
CA CYS A 364 11.27 0.05 -19.70
C CYS A 364 11.19 -0.84 -20.95
N ALA A 365 10.90 -0.28 -22.13
CA ALA A 365 10.88 -1.00 -23.39
C ALA A 365 12.24 -1.58 -23.84
N ARG A 366 13.33 -1.28 -23.14
CA ARG A 366 14.66 -1.84 -23.38
C ARG A 366 14.87 -3.21 -22.78
N PHE A 367 14.11 -3.54 -21.74
CA PHE A 367 14.24 -4.80 -20.99
C PHE A 367 13.62 -5.97 -21.77
N ASP A 368 14.11 -7.18 -21.54
CA ASP A 368 13.53 -8.39 -22.14
C ASP A 368 12.17 -8.72 -21.51
N ARG A 369 11.99 -8.35 -20.24
CA ARG A 369 10.83 -8.72 -19.43
C ARG A 369 10.42 -7.56 -18.53
N ILE A 370 9.13 -7.19 -18.58
CA ILE A 370 8.55 -6.14 -17.77
C ILE A 370 7.41 -6.74 -16.95
N ILE A 371 7.52 -6.62 -15.63
CA ILE A 371 6.46 -6.99 -14.68
C ILE A 371 5.83 -5.68 -14.22
N TYR A 372 4.62 -5.38 -14.68
CA TYR A 372 3.93 -4.15 -14.35
C TYR A 372 2.78 -4.44 -13.38
N ILE A 373 2.85 -3.90 -12.17
CA ILE A 373 1.75 -3.89 -11.18
C ILE A 373 1.13 -2.50 -11.20
N SER A 374 -0.19 -2.41 -11.18
CA SER A 374 -0.88 -1.12 -11.25
C SER A 374 -2.19 -1.11 -10.47
N CYS A 375 -2.39 -0.08 -9.66
CA CYS A 375 -3.67 0.20 -9.01
C CYS A 375 -4.67 0.97 -9.90
N ASN A 376 -4.32 1.21 -11.18
CA ASN A 376 -5.18 1.89 -12.15
C ASN A 376 -5.07 1.24 -13.54
N PRO A 377 -6.03 0.38 -13.94
CA PRO A 377 -6.02 -0.30 -15.24
C PRO A 377 -6.01 0.65 -16.45
N GLU A 378 -6.58 1.85 -16.32
CA GLU A 378 -6.59 2.86 -17.38
C GLU A 378 -5.17 3.35 -17.71
N THR A 379 -4.39 3.70 -16.68
CA THR A 379 -3.00 4.14 -16.88
C THR A 379 -2.09 3.00 -17.28
N LEU A 380 -2.34 1.79 -16.81
CA LEU A 380 -1.65 0.59 -17.27
C LEU A 380 -1.87 0.38 -18.78
N ALA A 381 -3.12 0.46 -19.25
CA ALA A 381 -3.43 0.32 -20.68
C ALA A 381 -2.74 1.41 -21.53
N ARG A 382 -2.77 2.67 -21.04
CA ARG A 382 -2.07 3.79 -21.69
C ARG A 382 -0.56 3.51 -21.86
N ASP A 383 0.10 3.09 -20.78
CA ASP A 383 1.55 2.83 -20.79
C ASP A 383 1.87 1.58 -21.64
N CYS A 384 0.98 0.58 -21.63
CA CYS A 384 1.07 -0.60 -22.51
C CYS A 384 0.98 -0.28 -24.02
N LYS A 385 0.43 0.90 -24.39
CA LYS A 385 0.44 1.34 -25.79
C LYS A 385 1.88 1.58 -26.28
N ILE A 386 2.69 2.25 -25.47
CA ILE A 386 4.11 2.49 -25.78
C ILE A 386 4.89 1.18 -25.74
N LEU A 387 4.76 0.43 -24.64
CA LEU A 387 5.44 -0.85 -24.46
C LEU A 387 5.07 -1.87 -25.55
N GLY A 388 3.84 -1.79 -26.06
CA GLY A 388 3.32 -2.66 -27.11
C GLY A 388 4.01 -2.49 -28.48
N GLU A 389 4.82 -1.46 -28.68
CA GLU A 389 5.64 -1.32 -29.91
C GLU A 389 6.72 -2.40 -29.98
N THR A 390 7.28 -2.79 -28.85
CA THR A 390 8.39 -3.75 -28.75
C THR A 390 8.04 -5.05 -28.02
N HIS A 391 6.98 -5.05 -27.21
CA HIS A 391 6.62 -6.16 -26.33
C HIS A 391 5.22 -6.69 -26.63
N GLU A 392 4.95 -7.90 -26.17
CA GLU A 392 3.60 -8.47 -26.12
C GLU A 392 3.23 -8.81 -24.65
N ILE A 393 1.95 -8.64 -24.32
CA ILE A 393 1.43 -9.02 -23.01
C ILE A 393 1.22 -10.54 -23.00
N LYS A 394 2.08 -11.26 -22.30
CA LYS A 394 2.02 -12.74 -22.17
C LYS A 394 1.06 -13.16 -21.06
N ARG A 395 0.97 -12.39 -19.98
CA ARG A 395 0.08 -12.68 -18.85
C ARG A 395 -0.60 -11.40 -18.41
N PHE A 396 -1.87 -11.53 -18.05
CA PHE A 396 -2.65 -10.45 -17.44
C PHE A 396 -3.37 -10.97 -16.21
N ALA A 397 -3.18 -10.30 -15.09
CA ALA A 397 -3.74 -10.64 -13.80
C ALA A 397 -4.57 -9.49 -13.23
N VAL A 398 -5.58 -9.85 -12.44
CA VAL A 398 -6.33 -8.92 -11.60
C VAL A 398 -6.34 -9.43 -10.16
N PHE A 399 -6.13 -8.51 -9.22
CA PHE A 399 -6.02 -8.79 -7.80
C PHE A 399 -7.05 -7.95 -7.04
N ASP A 400 -7.99 -8.59 -6.38
CA ASP A 400 -9.04 -7.88 -5.64
C ASP A 400 -8.57 -7.37 -4.28
N GLN A 401 -7.63 -6.42 -4.30
CA GLN A 401 -7.06 -5.79 -3.12
C GLN A 401 -8.10 -4.99 -2.32
N PHE A 402 -9.16 -4.55 -2.99
CA PHE A 402 -10.19 -3.67 -2.44
C PHE A 402 -11.61 -4.19 -2.73
N PRO A 403 -12.03 -5.33 -2.14
CA PRO A 403 -13.42 -5.82 -2.25
C PRO A 403 -14.45 -4.74 -1.97
N TYR A 404 -15.58 -4.81 -2.65
CA TYR A 404 -16.73 -3.89 -2.48
C TYR A 404 -16.46 -2.42 -2.85
N THR A 405 -15.38 -2.16 -3.57
CA THR A 405 -15.03 -0.85 -4.11
C THR A 405 -14.78 -0.96 -5.62
N PRO A 406 -14.81 0.14 -6.38
CA PRO A 406 -14.48 0.11 -7.80
C PRO A 406 -12.98 -0.09 -8.08
N HIS A 407 -12.13 -0.11 -7.04
CA HIS A 407 -10.69 -0.24 -7.19
C HIS A 407 -10.26 -1.68 -7.40
N LEU A 408 -9.27 -1.87 -8.28
CA LEU A 408 -8.69 -3.16 -8.62
C LEU A 408 -7.19 -2.98 -8.88
N GLU A 409 -6.37 -3.88 -8.36
CA GLU A 409 -4.98 -3.99 -8.77
C GLU A 409 -4.89 -4.88 -10.01
N SER A 410 -4.00 -4.55 -10.92
CA SER A 410 -3.75 -5.31 -12.15
C SER A 410 -2.28 -5.64 -12.28
N GLY A 411 -1.98 -6.78 -12.89
CA GLY A 411 -0.63 -7.19 -13.25
C GLY A 411 -0.52 -7.51 -14.73
N ALA A 412 0.50 -7.00 -15.41
CA ALA A 412 0.83 -7.37 -16.76
C ALA A 412 2.27 -7.87 -16.83
N LEU A 413 2.47 -9.04 -17.44
CA LEU A 413 3.78 -9.48 -17.84
C LEU A 413 3.94 -9.20 -19.34
N LEU A 414 4.87 -8.31 -19.66
CA LEU A 414 5.23 -8.01 -21.03
C LEU A 414 6.60 -8.63 -21.34
N VAL A 415 6.70 -9.27 -22.51
CA VAL A 415 7.92 -9.92 -22.98
C VAL A 415 8.29 -9.36 -24.35
N LYS A 416 9.57 -9.07 -24.54
CA LYS A 416 10.09 -8.50 -25.77
C LYS A 416 9.83 -9.44 -26.93
N ARG A 417 9.36 -8.91 -28.06
CA ARG A 417 9.18 -9.70 -29.28
C ARG A 417 10.54 -10.11 -29.83
N ALA A 418 10.59 -11.33 -30.37
CA ALA A 418 11.77 -11.86 -31.03
C ALA A 418 12.12 -11.10 -32.34
#